data_389fb2cd8ed745e7d5589adea1aacdc5
#
_entry.id   389fb2cd8ed745e7d5589adea1aacdc5
#
_cell.length_a   1.000
_cell.length_b   1.000
_cell.length_c   1.000
_cell.angle_alpha   90.00
_cell.angle_beta   90.00
_cell.angle_gamma   90.00
#
_symmetry.space_group_name_H-M   'P 1'
#
loop_
_entity.id
_entity.type
_entity.pdbx_description
1 polymer ?
#
loop_
_entity_poly.entity_id
_entity_poly.type
_entity_poly.pdbx_seq_one_letter_code
_entity_poly.pdbx_strand_id
1 'polypeptide(L)'
;MLEANEMKNLKTRKLYLQVYDEIKNYIEENHLVPGDKLPSEMKMCEMLGVSRNVLREAIKSLEITGTLCSTPGAGIVIQEFNINFFLRSLVYSVRDEKQLFKEIEELRRVLELGFAKEAFGSISPESLDQLRKEVENMEEIFSQIKKSHSSVFGIKFAKSDAAFHKILFQSVDNSMLKSIIEFFWACDKYYNIKTTHHNIELTVEKHEKIYTALHEGNYEKYMEAMKLHFQNGYSKG
;
A
#
# COMPACT_ATOMS: atom_id res chain seq x y z
N MET A 1 -21.35 23.21 -37.79
CA MET A 1 -21.45 21.76 -37.52
C MET A 1 -20.06 21.19 -37.69
N LEU A 2 -19.43 20.78 -36.60
CA LEU A 2 -18.14 20.05 -36.63
C LEU A 2 -18.50 18.60 -36.93
N GLU A 3 -18.09 18.11 -38.09
CA GLU A 3 -18.18 16.68 -38.42
C GLU A 3 -17.37 15.89 -37.37
N ALA A 4 -18.07 14.99 -36.68
CA ALA A 4 -17.41 14.05 -35.74
C ALA A 4 -16.51 13.12 -36.58
N ASN A 5 -15.21 13.27 -36.44
CA ASN A 5 -14.25 12.31 -37.00
C ASN A 5 -14.53 10.93 -36.40
N GLU A 6 -15.07 10.02 -37.22
CA GLU A 6 -15.24 8.62 -36.82
C GLU A 6 -13.86 8.00 -36.55
N MET A 7 -13.63 7.56 -35.32
CA MET A 7 -12.44 6.79 -35.00
C MET A 7 -12.47 5.44 -35.71
N LYS A 8 -11.44 5.15 -36.50
CA LYS A 8 -11.29 3.86 -37.20
C LYS A 8 -11.27 2.71 -36.20
N ASN A 9 -12.10 1.70 -36.47
CA ASN A 9 -12.16 0.46 -35.70
C ASN A 9 -10.84 -0.30 -35.82
N LEU A 10 -10.04 -0.34 -34.76
CA LEU A 10 -8.78 -1.09 -34.67
C LEU A 10 -9.08 -2.53 -34.22
N LYS A 11 -9.62 -3.33 -35.11
CA LYS A 11 -10.08 -4.74 -34.83
C LYS A 11 -8.97 -5.71 -34.49
N THR A 12 -7.69 -5.37 -34.60
CA THR A 12 -6.58 -6.29 -34.31
C THR A 12 -6.03 -5.96 -32.93
N ARG A 13 -6.06 -6.94 -32.03
CA ARG A 13 -5.40 -6.82 -30.72
C ARG A 13 -3.92 -6.50 -30.97
N LYS A 14 -3.41 -5.43 -30.34
CA LYS A 14 -2.02 -5.01 -30.53
C LYS A 14 -1.07 -6.16 -30.21
N LEU A 15 -0.06 -6.38 -31.04
CA LEU A 15 0.85 -7.52 -30.94
C LEU A 15 1.56 -7.58 -29.57
N TYR A 16 1.92 -6.45 -29.00
CA TYR A 16 2.54 -6.42 -27.67
C TYR A 16 1.61 -6.96 -26.55
N LEU A 17 0.27 -6.83 -26.67
CA LEU A 17 -0.67 -7.41 -25.72
C LEU A 17 -0.73 -8.94 -25.83
N GLN A 18 -0.54 -9.49 -27.03
CA GLN A 18 -0.42 -10.93 -27.20
C GLN A 18 0.87 -11.45 -26.56
N VAL A 19 1.99 -10.73 -26.78
CA VAL A 19 3.29 -11.04 -26.15
C VAL A 19 3.21 -10.92 -24.62
N TYR A 20 2.46 -9.93 -24.10
CA TYR A 20 2.22 -9.76 -22.68
C TYR A 20 1.53 -11.00 -22.08
N ASP A 21 0.48 -11.50 -22.75
CA ASP A 21 -0.22 -12.69 -22.28
C ASP A 21 0.66 -13.94 -22.41
N GLU A 22 1.41 -14.09 -23.50
CA GLU A 22 2.33 -15.24 -23.68
C GLU A 22 3.43 -15.28 -22.62
N ILE A 23 3.97 -14.12 -22.21
CA ILE A 23 4.92 -14.08 -21.09
C ILE A 23 4.27 -14.52 -19.78
N LYS A 24 3.03 -14.11 -19.52
CA LYS A 24 2.29 -14.59 -18.34
C LYS A 24 2.03 -16.09 -18.38
N ASN A 25 1.57 -16.60 -19.50
CA ASN A 25 1.38 -18.03 -19.70
C ASN A 25 2.68 -18.81 -19.48
N TYR A 26 3.80 -18.29 -20.03
CA TYR A 26 5.11 -18.90 -19.83
C TYR A 26 5.51 -18.98 -18.35
N ILE A 27 5.23 -17.93 -17.57
CA ILE A 27 5.50 -17.90 -16.13
C ILE A 27 4.66 -18.99 -15.42
N GLU A 28 3.38 -19.07 -15.74
CA GLU A 28 2.44 -20.05 -15.13
C GLU A 28 2.79 -21.48 -15.51
N GLU A 29 2.99 -21.77 -16.78
CA GLU A 29 3.27 -23.11 -17.29
C GLU A 29 4.62 -23.67 -16.81
N ASN A 30 5.60 -22.80 -16.61
CA ASN A 30 6.91 -23.19 -16.08
C ASN A 30 7.00 -23.10 -14.54
N HIS A 31 5.88 -22.78 -13.85
CA HIS A 31 5.80 -22.66 -12.39
C HIS A 31 6.86 -21.71 -11.81
N LEU A 32 7.17 -20.64 -12.55
CA LEU A 32 8.17 -19.67 -12.12
C LEU A 32 7.61 -18.84 -10.96
N VAL A 33 8.48 -18.56 -9.99
CA VAL A 33 8.13 -17.86 -8.75
C VAL A 33 8.89 -16.53 -8.64
N PRO A 34 8.48 -15.61 -7.75
CA PRO A 34 9.22 -14.37 -7.50
C PRO A 34 10.70 -14.65 -7.21
N GLY A 35 11.58 -13.91 -7.88
CA GLY A 35 13.02 -14.10 -7.86
C GLY A 35 13.56 -14.89 -9.05
N ASP A 36 12.73 -15.66 -9.74
CA ASP A 36 13.15 -16.39 -10.95
C ASP A 36 13.38 -15.44 -12.13
N LYS A 37 14.23 -15.89 -13.05
CA LYS A 37 14.59 -15.11 -14.23
C LYS A 37 13.86 -15.63 -15.46
N LEU A 38 13.34 -14.69 -16.25
CA LEU A 38 12.90 -15.02 -17.61
C LEU A 38 14.09 -15.23 -18.55
N PRO A 39 13.89 -15.89 -19.71
CA PRO A 39 14.87 -15.96 -20.77
C PRO A 39 15.31 -14.55 -21.22
N SER A 40 16.51 -14.44 -21.80
CA SER A 40 16.99 -13.16 -22.31
C SER A 40 16.05 -12.57 -23.38
N GLU A 41 16.03 -11.23 -23.52
CA GLU A 41 15.23 -10.56 -24.57
C GLU A 41 15.46 -11.19 -25.96
N MET A 42 16.70 -11.51 -26.29
CA MET A 42 17.04 -12.13 -27.57
C MET A 42 16.38 -13.50 -27.74
N LYS A 43 16.44 -14.32 -26.68
CA LYS A 43 15.85 -15.64 -26.68
C LYS A 43 14.33 -15.58 -26.76
N MET A 44 13.70 -14.66 -26.03
CA MET A 44 12.24 -14.46 -26.10
C MET A 44 11.79 -13.94 -27.47
N CYS A 45 12.56 -13.04 -28.10
CA CYS A 45 12.27 -12.62 -29.49
C CYS A 45 12.29 -13.79 -30.47
N GLU A 46 13.26 -14.69 -30.32
CA GLU A 46 13.34 -15.92 -31.15
C GLU A 46 12.17 -16.86 -30.92
N MET A 47 11.83 -17.10 -29.64
CA MET A 47 10.73 -18.00 -29.26
C MET A 47 9.37 -17.50 -29.73
N LEU A 48 9.13 -16.18 -29.64
CA LEU A 48 7.84 -15.56 -29.95
C LEU A 48 7.75 -15.07 -31.40
N GLY A 49 8.85 -15.05 -32.15
CA GLY A 49 8.88 -14.56 -33.54
C GLY A 49 8.59 -13.06 -33.66
N VAL A 50 8.94 -12.26 -32.63
CA VAL A 50 8.62 -10.84 -32.58
C VAL A 50 9.87 -9.95 -32.57
N SER A 51 9.69 -8.68 -32.94
CA SER A 51 10.78 -7.69 -32.86
C SER A 51 11.08 -7.31 -31.41
N ARG A 52 12.31 -6.86 -31.14
CA ARG A 52 12.71 -6.36 -29.81
C ARG A 52 11.83 -5.22 -29.31
N ASN A 53 11.33 -4.36 -30.19
CA ASN A 53 10.47 -3.24 -29.79
C ASN A 53 9.14 -3.73 -29.24
N VAL A 54 8.49 -4.70 -29.90
CA VAL A 54 7.24 -5.29 -29.45
C VAL A 54 7.42 -6.02 -28.12
N LEU A 55 8.51 -6.80 -27.99
CA LEU A 55 8.85 -7.47 -26.73
C LEU A 55 9.04 -6.48 -25.58
N ARG A 56 9.79 -5.41 -25.81
CA ARG A 56 10.05 -4.38 -24.80
C ARG A 56 8.80 -3.60 -24.38
N GLU A 57 7.85 -3.37 -25.29
CA GLU A 57 6.54 -2.81 -24.93
C GLU A 57 5.78 -3.73 -23.98
N ALA A 58 5.78 -5.03 -24.25
CA ALA A 58 5.14 -6.02 -23.38
C ALA A 58 5.83 -6.11 -22.01
N ILE A 59 7.18 -6.17 -21.99
CA ILE A 59 7.95 -6.17 -20.73
C ILE A 59 7.67 -4.91 -19.93
N LYS A 60 7.71 -3.72 -20.54
CA LYS A 60 7.38 -2.45 -19.85
C LYS A 60 5.97 -2.47 -19.26
N SER A 61 5.00 -3.06 -19.97
CA SER A 61 3.64 -3.20 -19.44
C SER A 61 3.59 -4.11 -18.22
N LEU A 62 4.38 -5.19 -18.20
CA LEU A 62 4.52 -6.09 -17.04
C LEU A 62 5.33 -5.43 -15.89
N GLU A 63 6.28 -4.57 -16.19
CA GLU A 63 6.99 -3.77 -15.19
C GLU A 63 6.06 -2.72 -14.56
N ILE A 64 5.21 -2.07 -15.36
CA ILE A 64 4.20 -1.11 -14.89
C ILE A 64 3.19 -1.78 -13.95
N THR A 65 2.88 -3.05 -14.14
CA THR A 65 2.00 -3.83 -13.24
C THR A 65 2.76 -4.45 -12.06
N GLY A 66 4.08 -4.25 -11.98
CA GLY A 66 4.91 -4.81 -10.90
C GLY A 66 5.13 -6.32 -11.00
N THR A 67 4.79 -6.93 -12.14
CA THR A 67 5.00 -8.37 -12.37
C THR A 67 6.46 -8.71 -12.63
N LEU A 68 7.16 -7.82 -13.33
CA LEU A 68 8.56 -7.99 -13.73
C LEU A 68 9.40 -6.78 -13.29
N CYS A 69 10.71 -7.01 -13.16
CA CYS A 69 11.71 -5.97 -13.05
C CYS A 69 12.92 -6.30 -13.94
N SER A 70 13.30 -5.35 -14.80
CA SER A 70 14.52 -5.46 -15.60
C SER A 70 15.67 -4.71 -14.94
N THR A 71 16.74 -5.40 -14.63
CA THR A 71 17.94 -4.81 -14.05
C THR A 71 19.13 -5.03 -14.95
N PRO A 72 19.90 -3.99 -15.30
CA PRO A 72 21.11 -4.14 -16.09
C PRO A 72 22.06 -5.18 -15.48
N GLY A 73 22.45 -6.19 -16.26
CA GLY A 73 23.33 -7.29 -15.80
C GLY A 73 22.63 -8.42 -15.04
N ALA A 74 21.47 -8.20 -14.42
CA ALA A 74 20.71 -9.25 -13.75
C ALA A 74 19.68 -9.92 -14.64
N GLY A 75 19.22 -9.24 -15.71
CA GLY A 75 18.17 -9.71 -16.60
C GLY A 75 16.77 -9.29 -16.15
N ILE A 76 15.78 -10.03 -16.64
CA ILE A 76 14.36 -9.81 -16.33
C ILE A 76 13.96 -10.80 -15.23
N VAL A 77 13.53 -10.27 -14.09
CA VAL A 77 13.23 -11.04 -12.87
C VAL A 77 11.75 -10.89 -12.53
N ILE A 78 11.12 -11.99 -12.15
CA ILE A 78 9.75 -12.01 -11.66
C ILE A 78 9.71 -11.35 -10.27
N GLN A 79 8.77 -10.44 -10.07
CA GLN A 79 8.59 -9.74 -8.81
C GLN A 79 7.51 -10.38 -7.96
N GLU A 80 7.66 -10.26 -6.65
CA GLU A 80 6.56 -10.52 -5.74
C GLU A 80 5.40 -9.55 -6.02
N PHE A 81 4.17 -10.07 -6.00
CA PHE A 81 3.00 -9.22 -6.23
C PHE A 81 2.96 -8.05 -5.25
N ASN A 82 3.01 -6.85 -5.78
CA ASN A 82 2.96 -5.62 -4.99
C ASN A 82 1.87 -4.69 -5.50
N ILE A 83 0.72 -4.77 -4.86
CA ILE A 83 -0.44 -3.93 -5.19
C ILE A 83 -0.12 -2.42 -5.03
N ASN A 84 0.86 -2.06 -4.22
CA ASN A 84 1.25 -0.66 -4.00
C ASN A 84 1.65 0.05 -5.30
N PHE A 85 2.27 -0.70 -6.23
CA PHE A 85 2.66 -0.15 -7.52
C PHE A 85 1.42 0.27 -8.34
N PHE A 86 0.40 -0.57 -8.37
CA PHE A 86 -0.87 -0.30 -9.05
C PHE A 86 -1.66 0.82 -8.36
N LEU A 87 -1.78 0.75 -7.05
CA LEU A 87 -2.55 1.71 -6.25
C LEU A 87 -1.94 3.13 -6.31
N ARG A 88 -0.61 3.24 -6.35
CA ARG A 88 0.07 4.54 -6.55
C ARG A 88 -0.33 5.20 -7.88
N SER A 89 -0.51 4.42 -8.94
CA SER A 89 -0.94 4.94 -10.24
C SER A 89 -2.36 5.47 -10.20
N LEU A 90 -3.25 4.89 -9.40
CA LEU A 90 -4.62 5.37 -9.21
C LEU A 90 -4.66 6.73 -8.52
N VAL A 91 -3.82 6.94 -7.52
CA VAL A 91 -3.74 8.19 -6.77
C VAL A 91 -3.40 9.38 -7.67
N TYR A 92 -2.48 9.21 -8.62
CA TYR A 92 -2.14 10.27 -9.58
C TYR A 92 -3.27 10.65 -10.55
N SER A 93 -4.27 9.78 -10.73
CA SER A 93 -5.38 10.02 -11.65
C SER A 93 -6.55 10.77 -11.01
N VAL A 94 -6.56 10.94 -9.69
CA VAL A 94 -7.65 11.58 -8.96
C VAL A 94 -7.44 13.08 -8.89
N ARG A 95 -8.49 13.85 -9.28
CA ARG A 95 -8.46 15.33 -9.30
C ARG A 95 -8.80 15.96 -7.95
N ASP A 96 -9.58 15.28 -7.12
CA ASP A 96 -10.00 15.77 -5.80
C ASP A 96 -9.29 14.98 -4.69
N GLU A 97 -8.16 15.52 -4.23
CA GLU A 97 -7.34 14.92 -3.18
C GLU A 97 -8.08 14.80 -1.84
N LYS A 98 -8.93 15.76 -1.49
CA LYS A 98 -9.67 15.74 -0.22
C LYS A 98 -10.73 14.65 -0.20
N GLN A 99 -11.42 14.46 -1.32
CA GLN A 99 -12.43 13.41 -1.44
C GLN A 99 -11.76 12.03 -1.40
N LEU A 100 -10.67 11.84 -2.17
CA LEU A 100 -9.89 10.60 -2.15
C LEU A 100 -9.40 10.25 -0.75
N PHE A 101 -8.91 11.24 0.00
CA PHE A 101 -8.46 11.02 1.36
C PHE A 101 -9.56 10.50 2.27
N LYS A 102 -10.77 11.10 2.21
CA LYS A 102 -11.93 10.62 2.98
C LYS A 102 -12.30 9.18 2.64
N GLU A 103 -12.27 8.83 1.36
CA GLU A 103 -12.57 7.48 0.89
C GLU A 103 -11.50 6.47 1.35
N ILE A 104 -10.23 6.85 1.32
CA ILE A 104 -9.13 6.03 1.85
C ILE A 104 -9.29 5.80 3.36
N GLU A 105 -9.59 6.83 4.14
CA GLU A 105 -9.83 6.72 5.58
C GLU A 105 -11.03 5.81 5.89
N GLU A 106 -12.09 5.89 5.10
CA GLU A 106 -13.24 5.01 5.27
C GLU A 106 -12.90 3.55 4.95
N LEU A 107 -12.18 3.29 3.87
CA LEU A 107 -11.69 1.95 3.52
C LEU A 107 -10.75 1.40 4.59
N ARG A 108 -9.82 2.23 5.08
CA ARG A 108 -8.92 1.88 6.17
C ARG A 108 -9.70 1.45 7.41
N ARG A 109 -10.68 2.25 7.83
CA ARG A 109 -11.55 1.93 8.97
C ARG A 109 -12.24 0.57 8.79
N VAL A 110 -12.84 0.32 7.63
CA VAL A 110 -13.56 -0.93 7.36
C VAL A 110 -12.61 -2.13 7.39
N LEU A 111 -11.46 -2.01 6.75
CA LEU A 111 -10.49 -3.11 6.67
C LEU A 111 -9.84 -3.39 8.03
N GLU A 112 -9.36 -2.39 8.73
CA GLU A 112 -8.68 -2.58 10.00
C GLU A 112 -9.65 -3.08 11.09
N LEU A 113 -10.89 -2.61 11.12
CA LEU A 113 -11.91 -3.16 12.04
C LEU A 113 -12.35 -4.57 11.62
N GLY A 114 -12.42 -4.86 10.32
CA GLY A 114 -12.77 -6.18 9.81
C GLY A 114 -11.75 -7.25 10.18
N PHE A 115 -10.46 -6.91 10.18
CA PHE A 115 -9.36 -7.82 10.53
C PHE A 115 -8.86 -7.67 11.97
N ALA A 116 -9.53 -6.87 12.80
CA ALA A 116 -9.10 -6.62 14.17
C ALA A 116 -9.07 -7.89 15.03
N LYS A 117 -10.00 -8.82 14.81
CA LYS A 117 -10.03 -10.10 15.53
C LYS A 117 -8.82 -10.97 15.20
N GLU A 118 -8.48 -11.06 13.93
CA GLU A 118 -7.31 -11.80 13.46
C GLU A 118 -6.01 -11.17 13.96
N ALA A 119 -5.92 -9.84 13.94
CA ALA A 119 -4.78 -9.11 14.49
C ALA A 119 -4.61 -9.38 15.97
N PHE A 120 -5.69 -9.31 16.77
CA PHE A 120 -5.65 -9.64 18.19
C PHE A 120 -5.19 -11.08 18.45
N GLY A 121 -5.71 -12.04 17.67
CA GLY A 121 -5.39 -13.47 17.85
C GLY A 121 -3.99 -13.87 17.38
N SER A 122 -3.34 -13.05 16.53
CA SER A 122 -2.02 -13.34 15.94
C SER A 122 -0.89 -12.47 16.51
N ILE A 123 -1.19 -11.55 17.43
CA ILE A 123 -0.17 -10.65 18.00
C ILE A 123 0.87 -11.44 18.79
N SER A 124 2.16 -11.22 18.50
CA SER A 124 3.26 -11.86 19.24
C SER A 124 3.80 -10.95 20.34
N PRO A 125 4.52 -11.52 21.34
CA PRO A 125 5.20 -10.71 22.35
C PRO A 125 6.15 -9.67 21.73
N GLU A 126 6.87 -10.04 20.69
CA GLU A 126 7.78 -9.15 19.97
C GLU A 126 7.02 -8.00 19.29
N SER A 127 5.83 -8.30 18.74
CA SER A 127 4.95 -7.28 18.16
C SER A 127 4.44 -6.32 19.22
N LEU A 128 4.08 -6.82 20.42
CA LEU A 128 3.68 -5.98 21.55
C LEU A 128 4.79 -5.02 21.98
N ASP A 129 6.04 -5.52 22.08
CA ASP A 129 7.19 -4.67 22.40
C ASP A 129 7.44 -3.59 21.34
N GLN A 130 7.23 -3.93 20.06
CA GLN A 130 7.34 -2.96 18.97
C GLN A 130 6.22 -1.91 19.02
N LEU A 131 4.97 -2.32 19.27
CA LEU A 131 3.84 -1.40 19.42
C LEU A 131 4.06 -0.43 20.58
N ARG A 132 4.60 -0.92 21.72
CA ARG A 132 4.95 -0.06 22.84
C ARG A 132 5.94 1.03 22.45
N LYS A 133 7.01 0.65 21.75
CA LYS A 133 8.01 1.62 21.28
C LYS A 133 7.40 2.70 20.39
N GLU A 134 6.45 2.32 19.52
CA GLU A 134 5.81 3.32 18.66
C GLU A 134 4.89 4.26 19.44
N VAL A 135 4.20 3.78 20.48
CA VAL A 135 3.41 4.64 21.38
C VAL A 135 4.34 5.61 22.12
N GLU A 136 5.43 5.12 22.72
CA GLU A 136 6.45 5.95 23.41
C GLU A 136 7.07 7.00 22.44
N ASN A 137 7.36 6.62 21.19
CA ASN A 137 7.82 7.54 20.16
C ASN A 137 6.79 8.65 19.88
N MET A 138 5.50 8.30 19.76
CA MET A 138 4.43 9.27 19.54
C MET A 138 4.32 10.25 20.72
N GLU A 139 4.41 9.77 21.96
CA GLU A 139 4.38 10.61 23.17
C GLU A 139 5.57 11.59 23.21
N GLU A 140 6.78 11.10 22.92
CA GLU A 140 7.98 11.93 22.86
C GLU A 140 7.84 13.01 21.78
N ILE A 141 7.43 12.64 20.56
CA ILE A 141 7.21 13.57 19.44
C ILE A 141 6.15 14.60 19.82
N PHE A 142 5.06 14.19 20.45
CA PHE A 142 4.00 15.09 20.91
C PHE A 142 4.55 16.11 21.93
N SER A 143 5.37 15.66 22.87
CA SER A 143 6.03 16.57 23.83
C SER A 143 6.92 17.60 23.14
N GLN A 144 7.60 17.22 22.06
CA GLN A 144 8.45 18.11 21.25
C GLN A 144 7.62 19.09 20.42
N ILE A 145 6.47 18.67 19.88
CA ILE A 145 5.53 19.56 19.17
C ILE A 145 5.03 20.67 20.09
N LYS A 146 4.65 20.33 21.32
CA LYS A 146 4.22 21.33 22.32
C LYS A 146 5.29 22.39 22.59
N LYS A 147 6.57 22.03 22.46
CA LYS A 147 7.71 22.93 22.73
C LYS A 147 8.12 23.79 21.53
N SER A 148 8.06 23.30 20.31
CA SER A 148 8.73 23.91 19.15
C SER A 148 7.85 24.26 17.96
N HIS A 149 6.60 23.83 17.87
CA HIS A 149 5.65 24.08 16.76
C HIS A 149 6.21 23.77 15.35
N SER A 150 7.23 22.92 15.24
CA SER A 150 7.88 22.61 13.96
C SER A 150 7.13 21.55 13.15
N SER A 151 6.91 21.81 11.85
CA SER A 151 6.28 20.87 10.91
C SER A 151 7.04 19.54 10.76
N VAL A 152 8.35 19.52 11.06
CA VAL A 152 9.18 18.29 11.02
C VAL A 152 8.67 17.23 11.98
N PHE A 153 8.11 17.62 13.12
CA PHE A 153 7.56 16.66 14.08
C PHE A 153 6.26 16.01 13.59
N GLY A 154 5.43 16.72 12.81
CA GLY A 154 4.25 16.14 12.18
C GLY A 154 4.60 14.97 11.26
N ILE A 155 5.69 15.09 10.47
CA ILE A 155 6.16 14.00 9.61
C ILE A 155 6.67 12.80 10.43
N LYS A 156 7.38 13.07 11.55
CA LYS A 156 7.84 12.01 12.45
C LYS A 156 6.66 11.29 13.10
N PHE A 157 5.66 12.04 13.55
CA PHE A 157 4.45 11.48 14.14
C PHE A 157 3.71 10.55 13.17
N ALA A 158 3.46 11.01 11.93
CA ALA A 158 2.83 10.21 10.90
C ALA A 158 3.62 8.91 10.57
N LYS A 159 4.95 8.92 10.71
CA LYS A 159 5.76 7.70 10.55
C LYS A 159 5.55 6.69 11.68
N SER A 160 5.49 7.14 12.94
CA SER A 160 5.23 6.26 14.08
C SER A 160 3.79 5.72 14.05
N ASP A 161 2.82 6.55 13.67
CA ASP A 161 1.43 6.14 13.45
C ASP A 161 1.34 5.04 12.37
N ALA A 162 1.98 5.26 11.21
CA ALA A 162 2.08 4.25 10.15
C ALA A 162 2.76 2.95 10.62
N ALA A 163 3.85 3.06 11.39
CA ALA A 163 4.57 1.91 11.91
C ALA A 163 3.70 1.11 12.89
N PHE A 164 2.98 1.78 13.78
CA PHE A 164 2.06 1.14 14.72
C PHE A 164 1.02 0.26 13.99
N HIS A 165 0.33 0.81 13.00
CA HIS A 165 -0.67 0.05 12.24
C HIS A 165 -0.07 -1.09 11.43
N LYS A 166 1.12 -0.92 10.85
CA LYS A 166 1.84 -2.00 10.17
C LYS A 166 2.17 -3.16 11.13
N ILE A 167 2.69 -2.84 12.31
CA ILE A 167 3.02 -3.82 13.33
C ILE A 167 1.76 -4.57 13.81
N LEU A 168 0.68 -3.84 14.02
CA LEU A 168 -0.60 -4.39 14.48
C LEU A 168 -1.12 -5.51 13.55
N PHE A 169 -0.93 -5.36 12.25
CA PHE A 169 -1.43 -6.31 11.24
C PHE A 169 -0.34 -7.19 10.62
N GLN A 170 0.93 -7.09 11.04
CA GLN A 170 2.04 -7.82 10.38
C GLN A 170 1.92 -9.35 10.48
N SER A 171 1.33 -9.86 11.56
CA SER A 171 1.16 -11.30 11.82
C SER A 171 -0.14 -11.87 11.22
N VAL A 172 -1.03 -11.04 10.68
CA VAL A 172 -2.23 -11.52 9.99
C VAL A 172 -1.81 -12.23 8.70
N ASP A 173 -2.30 -13.44 8.48
CA ASP A 173 -1.99 -14.23 7.28
C ASP A 173 -2.84 -13.77 6.08
N ASN A 174 -2.56 -12.53 5.64
CA ASN A 174 -3.17 -11.92 4.45
C ASN A 174 -2.21 -10.90 3.84
N SER A 175 -1.47 -11.30 2.80
CA SER A 175 -0.50 -10.45 2.13
C SER A 175 -1.14 -9.24 1.43
N MET A 176 -2.37 -9.41 0.92
CA MET A 176 -3.12 -8.33 0.29
C MET A 176 -3.49 -7.24 1.31
N LEU A 177 -3.98 -7.63 2.50
CA LEU A 177 -4.26 -6.69 3.59
C LEU A 177 -3.02 -5.87 3.94
N LYS A 178 -1.87 -6.53 4.15
CA LYS A 178 -0.60 -5.87 4.47
C LYS A 178 -0.21 -4.85 3.40
N SER A 179 -0.32 -5.22 2.13
CA SER A 179 -0.03 -4.33 1.01
C SER A 179 -0.99 -3.14 0.94
N ILE A 180 -2.29 -3.34 1.22
CA ILE A 180 -3.28 -2.25 1.23
C ILE A 180 -3.03 -1.30 2.41
N ILE A 181 -2.70 -1.81 3.60
CA ILE A 181 -2.32 -0.98 4.74
C ILE A 181 -1.09 -0.14 4.41
N GLU A 182 -0.06 -0.74 3.80
CA GLU A 182 1.12 0.02 3.34
C GLU A 182 0.78 1.10 2.33
N PHE A 183 -0.15 0.83 1.43
CA PHE A 183 -0.63 1.81 0.47
C PHE A 183 -1.32 3.00 1.15
N PHE A 184 -2.22 2.76 2.10
CA PHE A 184 -2.89 3.85 2.83
C PHE A 184 -1.88 4.84 3.41
N TRP A 185 -0.81 4.33 4.03
CA TRP A 185 0.24 5.16 4.61
C TRP A 185 1.18 5.79 3.57
N ALA A 186 1.32 5.18 2.40
CA ALA A 186 2.07 5.78 1.30
C ALA A 186 1.33 6.98 0.69
N CYS A 187 0.00 6.97 0.66
CA CYS A 187 -0.82 8.08 0.19
C CYS A 187 -0.66 9.31 1.09
N ASP A 188 -0.68 9.14 2.39
CA ASP A 188 -0.50 10.22 3.37
C ASP A 188 0.82 10.99 3.17
N LYS A 189 1.90 10.27 2.83
CA LYS A 189 3.20 10.86 2.53
C LYS A 189 3.22 11.65 1.21
N TYR A 190 2.49 11.17 0.19
CA TYR A 190 2.49 11.78 -1.15
C TYR A 190 1.72 13.11 -1.17
N TYR A 191 0.60 13.18 -0.48
CA TYR A 191 -0.26 14.35 -0.49
C TYR A 191 0.17 15.43 0.51
N ASN A 192 1.28 15.19 1.25
CA ASN A 192 1.76 16.17 2.22
C ASN A 192 0.57 16.71 3.04
N ILE A 193 -0.35 15.77 3.37
CA ILE A 193 -1.54 16.09 4.13
C ILE A 193 -0.98 16.61 5.43
N LYS A 194 -0.84 17.93 5.45
CA LYS A 194 -0.55 18.65 6.68
C LYS A 194 -1.51 18.02 7.65
N THR A 195 -1.00 17.37 8.65
CA THR A 195 -1.70 17.02 9.86
C THR A 195 -2.21 18.33 10.47
N THR A 196 -3.07 19.01 9.71
CA THR A 196 -3.73 20.22 10.07
C THR A 196 -4.76 19.81 11.09
N HIS A 197 -4.36 19.95 12.36
CA HIS A 197 -5.29 20.02 13.48
C HIS A 197 -6.07 18.77 13.89
N HIS A 198 -5.62 17.57 13.55
CA HIS A 198 -6.01 16.43 14.37
C HIS A 198 -5.40 16.64 15.76
N ASN A 199 -6.20 16.50 16.78
CA ASN A 199 -5.73 16.56 18.15
C ASN A 199 -4.73 15.42 18.35
N ILE A 200 -3.43 15.69 18.17
CA ILE A 200 -2.34 14.72 18.26
C ILE A 200 -2.39 14.03 19.63
N GLU A 201 -2.73 14.76 20.69
CA GLU A 201 -2.92 14.24 22.03
C GLU A 201 -3.98 13.12 22.05
N LEU A 202 -5.13 13.36 21.44
CA LEU A 202 -6.18 12.36 21.32
C LEU A 202 -5.74 11.14 20.50
N THR A 203 -4.92 11.35 19.47
CA THR A 203 -4.38 10.26 18.67
C THR A 203 -3.44 9.38 19.49
N VAL A 204 -2.54 9.97 20.26
CA VAL A 204 -1.66 9.24 21.19
C VAL A 204 -2.49 8.43 22.19
N GLU A 205 -3.47 9.05 22.87
CA GLU A 205 -4.35 8.37 23.82
C GLU A 205 -5.09 7.17 23.20
N LYS A 206 -5.51 7.28 21.95
CA LYS A 206 -6.18 6.18 21.24
C LYS A 206 -5.25 5.01 20.97
N HIS A 207 -4.02 5.27 20.57
CA HIS A 207 -3.00 4.23 20.36
C HIS A 207 -2.61 3.55 21.66
N GLU A 208 -2.46 4.33 22.75
CA GLU A 208 -2.20 3.79 24.08
C GLU A 208 -3.33 2.84 24.55
N LYS A 209 -4.60 3.19 24.30
CA LYS A 209 -5.74 2.32 24.62
C LYS A 209 -5.71 1.01 23.83
N ILE A 210 -5.36 1.06 22.54
CA ILE A 210 -5.22 -0.14 21.71
C ILE A 210 -4.11 -1.03 22.27
N TYR A 211 -2.93 -0.44 22.52
CA TYR A 211 -1.79 -1.16 23.07
C TYR A 211 -2.11 -1.80 24.43
N THR A 212 -2.69 -1.03 25.36
CA THR A 212 -3.03 -1.50 26.70
C THR A 212 -3.99 -2.69 26.66
N ALA A 213 -5.03 -2.61 25.82
CA ALA A 213 -5.99 -3.69 25.67
C ALA A 213 -5.37 -4.96 25.06
N LEU A 214 -4.42 -4.82 24.12
CA LEU A 214 -3.65 -5.93 23.56
C LEU A 214 -2.74 -6.56 24.63
N HIS A 215 -2.03 -5.73 25.39
CA HIS A 215 -1.12 -6.17 26.45
C HIS A 215 -1.86 -6.89 27.59
N GLU A 216 -3.08 -6.44 27.94
CA GLU A 216 -3.96 -7.10 28.89
C GLU A 216 -4.61 -8.39 28.36
N GLY A 217 -4.49 -8.67 27.05
CA GLY A 217 -5.19 -9.79 26.42
C GLY A 217 -6.70 -9.64 26.43
N ASN A 218 -7.23 -8.40 26.52
CA ASN A 218 -8.65 -8.11 26.63
C ASN A 218 -9.26 -7.74 25.28
N TYR A 219 -9.89 -8.71 24.64
CA TYR A 219 -10.47 -8.55 23.31
C TYR A 219 -11.59 -7.49 23.23
N GLU A 220 -12.47 -7.46 24.23
CA GLU A 220 -13.58 -6.50 24.25
C GLU A 220 -13.06 -5.06 24.33
N LYS A 221 -12.12 -4.78 25.23
CA LYS A 221 -11.47 -3.47 25.34
C LYS A 221 -10.71 -3.12 24.06
N TYR A 222 -10.03 -4.09 23.45
CA TYR A 222 -9.32 -3.88 22.19
C TYR A 222 -10.27 -3.47 21.07
N MET A 223 -11.39 -4.19 20.89
CA MET A 223 -12.38 -3.84 19.87
C MET A 223 -13.04 -2.48 20.12
N GLU A 224 -13.27 -2.13 21.39
CA GLU A 224 -13.75 -0.80 21.74
C GLU A 224 -12.72 0.29 21.42
N ALA A 225 -11.46 0.08 21.76
CA ALA A 225 -10.35 1.00 21.45
C ALA A 225 -10.17 1.17 19.94
N MET A 226 -10.23 0.08 19.16
CA MET A 226 -10.18 0.12 17.70
C MET A 226 -11.33 0.91 17.10
N LYS A 227 -12.57 0.72 17.57
CA LYS A 227 -13.72 1.52 17.12
C LYS A 227 -13.54 2.99 17.47
N LEU A 228 -13.10 3.30 18.69
CA LEU A 228 -12.85 4.67 19.14
C LEU A 228 -11.75 5.34 18.31
N HIS A 229 -10.72 4.60 17.91
CA HIS A 229 -9.64 5.10 17.09
C HIS A 229 -10.15 5.73 15.79
N PHE A 230 -11.14 5.12 15.14
CA PHE A 230 -11.76 5.60 13.91
C PHE A 230 -12.98 6.53 14.12
N GLN A 231 -13.45 6.71 15.36
CA GLN A 231 -14.47 7.70 15.68
C GLN A 231 -13.81 9.07 15.82
N ASN A 232 -14.27 10.09 15.13
CA ASN A 232 -13.82 11.49 15.22
C ASN A 232 -12.66 11.92 14.30
N GLY A 233 -12.46 11.24 13.17
CA GLY A 233 -11.64 11.81 12.09
C GLY A 233 -12.31 13.00 11.38
N TYR A 234 -13.65 13.04 11.35
CA TYR A 234 -14.42 14.11 10.72
C TYR A 234 -15.70 14.40 11.49
N SER A 235 -15.66 15.32 12.44
CA SER A 235 -16.88 16.01 12.84
C SER A 235 -17.36 16.85 11.66
N LYS A 236 -18.64 16.68 11.32
CA LYS A 236 -19.35 17.39 10.25
C LYS A 236 -19.10 18.90 10.37
N GLY A 237 -18.40 19.48 9.40
CA GLY A 237 -18.47 20.89 9.08
C GLY A 237 -19.32 21.05 7.84
#